data_91b851fef49b30f0106109fa5cef28a8
#
_entry.id   91b851fef49b30f0106109fa5cef28a8
#
_cell.length_a   1.000
_cell.length_b   1.000
_cell.length_c   1.000
_cell.angle_alpha   90.00
_cell.angle_beta   90.00
_cell.angle_gamma   90.00
#
_symmetry.space_group_name_H-M   'P 1'
#
loop_
_entity.id
_entity.type
_entity.pdbx_description
1 polymer ?
#
loop_
_entity_poly.entity_id
_entity_poly.type
_entity_poly.pdbx_seq_one_letter_code
_entity_poly.pdbx_strand_id
1 'polypeptide(L)'
;MESFILQLLKPIIAFLESLTLDEQKKFAALLSVFVVSLTFLTSIFAKKKSNPIALPLDGKTAIRLPLERIVQLSKDTKLLRFTLPTKEHAFGLPTGSHVMVQLTDAKTGEKHMRPYTPVSSDALDKGHVDFVVKVYFPNKQFPEGGKVSQMLDAVKVGEDTVEFFGPLGGKRYVGEGEFTVKKLKSQGGGVERRDARDEVGMIAGGSGITPMLQIVREMLRETGAGGQSPKKISILYANKSEEDILCRDTLDNFEKQFPGRVKVWYTVDAASKKKEWKYDVGFITKEMIEKHLPTPAKSGDRFQILVCGPPPMMKFAVNPAFEKLEIGKEHVLTW
;
A
#
# COMPACT_ATOMS: atom_id res chain seq x y z
N MET A 1 39.63 -4.84 -35.65
CA MET A 1 38.15 -4.66 -35.61
C MET A 1 37.72 -3.52 -36.53
N GLU A 2 38.35 -2.36 -36.50
CA GLU A 2 38.00 -1.22 -37.38
C GLU A 2 38.13 -1.53 -38.89
N SER A 3 39.16 -2.28 -39.32
CA SER A 3 39.36 -2.60 -40.75
C SER A 3 38.25 -3.54 -41.32
N PHE A 4 37.65 -4.39 -40.48
CA PHE A 4 36.59 -5.28 -40.88
C PHE A 4 35.24 -4.58 -41.05
N ILE A 5 34.94 -3.61 -40.16
CA ILE A 5 33.73 -2.78 -40.22
C ILE A 5 33.79 -1.86 -41.46
N LEU A 6 34.94 -1.27 -41.74
CA LEU A 6 35.11 -0.48 -42.98
C LEU A 6 34.96 -1.29 -44.26
N GLN A 7 35.41 -2.54 -44.31
CA GLN A 7 35.18 -3.40 -45.46
C GLN A 7 33.69 -3.76 -45.67
N LEU A 8 32.93 -3.98 -44.61
CA LEU A 8 31.50 -4.23 -44.65
C LEU A 8 30.70 -3.00 -45.08
N LEU A 9 31.16 -1.78 -44.77
CA LEU A 9 30.46 -0.55 -45.09
C LEU A 9 30.78 -0.02 -46.50
N LYS A 10 31.86 -0.42 -47.14
CA LYS A 10 32.26 0.03 -48.50
C LYS A 10 31.16 -0.05 -49.54
N PRO A 11 30.45 -1.19 -49.71
CA PRO A 11 29.36 -1.29 -50.70
C PRO A 11 28.20 -0.35 -50.42
N ILE A 12 27.90 -0.11 -49.14
CA ILE A 12 26.84 0.81 -48.71
C ILE A 12 27.24 2.25 -48.98
N ILE A 13 28.50 2.62 -48.72
CA ILE A 13 29.03 3.96 -49.00
C ILE A 13 29.01 4.22 -50.52
N ALA A 14 29.51 3.27 -51.33
CA ALA A 14 29.49 3.38 -52.81
C ALA A 14 28.05 3.49 -53.35
N PHE A 15 27.08 2.78 -52.79
CA PHE A 15 25.70 2.93 -53.15
C PHE A 15 25.17 4.32 -52.81
N LEU A 16 25.41 4.83 -51.61
CA LEU A 16 24.97 6.17 -51.19
C LEU A 16 25.60 7.27 -52.06
N GLU A 17 26.87 7.14 -52.44
CA GLU A 17 27.58 8.07 -53.31
C GLU A 17 27.05 8.05 -54.77
N SER A 18 26.43 6.96 -55.22
CA SER A 18 25.79 6.83 -56.54
C SER A 18 24.45 7.51 -56.64
N LEU A 19 23.81 7.89 -55.54
CA LEU A 19 22.52 8.54 -55.47
C LEU A 19 22.63 10.05 -55.69
N THR A 20 21.64 10.64 -56.32
CA THR A 20 21.50 12.11 -56.38
C THR A 20 21.24 12.68 -54.95
N LEU A 21 21.54 13.96 -54.78
CA LEU A 21 21.33 14.63 -53.50
C LEU A 21 19.92 14.53 -52.95
N ASP A 22 18.89 14.48 -53.86
CA ASP A 22 17.48 14.34 -53.46
C ASP A 22 17.16 12.92 -53.02
N GLU A 23 17.75 11.92 -53.68
CA GLU A 23 17.61 10.51 -53.32
C GLU A 23 18.32 10.20 -52.01
N GLN A 24 19.50 10.80 -51.77
CA GLN A 24 20.21 10.70 -50.47
C GLN A 24 19.36 11.25 -49.34
N LYS A 25 18.69 12.40 -49.53
CA LYS A 25 17.78 12.99 -48.52
C LYS A 25 16.57 12.09 -48.25
N LYS A 26 15.95 11.52 -49.30
CA LYS A 26 14.83 10.59 -49.18
C LYS A 26 15.24 9.31 -48.45
N PHE A 27 16.44 8.76 -48.75
CA PHE A 27 16.97 7.57 -48.08
C PHE A 27 17.27 7.85 -46.60
N ALA A 28 17.88 9.00 -46.28
CA ALA A 28 18.15 9.39 -44.89
C ALA A 28 16.86 9.60 -44.09
N ALA A 29 15.83 10.16 -44.69
CA ALA A 29 14.50 10.30 -44.08
C ALA A 29 13.85 8.93 -43.80
N LEU A 30 13.89 8.01 -44.77
CA LEU A 30 13.39 6.65 -44.58
C LEU A 30 14.17 5.87 -43.54
N LEU A 31 15.49 6.01 -43.50
CA LEU A 31 16.33 5.35 -42.52
C LEU A 31 16.06 5.89 -41.11
N SER A 32 15.86 7.20 -40.96
CA SER A 32 15.50 7.82 -39.68
C SER A 32 14.14 7.33 -39.16
N VAL A 33 13.11 7.23 -40.02
CA VAL A 33 11.82 6.66 -39.66
C VAL A 33 11.95 5.19 -39.27
N PHE A 34 12.75 4.41 -40.00
CA PHE A 34 12.99 3.00 -39.70
C PHE A 34 13.70 2.82 -38.34
N VAL A 35 14.74 3.61 -38.06
CA VAL A 35 15.46 3.58 -36.76
C VAL A 35 14.54 3.98 -35.62
N VAL A 36 13.73 5.05 -35.78
CA VAL A 36 12.74 5.45 -34.78
C VAL A 36 11.69 4.36 -34.55
N SER A 37 11.20 3.75 -35.64
CA SER A 37 10.24 2.65 -35.54
C SER A 37 10.85 1.42 -34.87
N LEU A 38 12.10 1.06 -35.18
CA LEU A 38 12.80 -0.07 -34.59
C LEU A 38 13.08 0.17 -33.09
N THR A 39 13.49 1.38 -32.70
CA THR A 39 13.68 1.75 -31.28
C THR A 39 12.37 1.77 -30.53
N PHE A 40 11.27 2.21 -31.16
CA PHE A 40 9.94 2.15 -30.60
C PHE A 40 9.46 0.70 -30.42
N LEU A 41 9.62 -0.16 -31.45
CA LEU A 41 9.33 -1.59 -31.34
C LEU A 41 10.18 -2.27 -30.26
N THR A 42 11.48 -2.04 -30.22
CA THR A 42 12.34 -2.63 -29.17
C THR A 42 11.97 -2.16 -27.76
N SER A 43 11.49 -0.93 -27.62
CA SER A 43 10.98 -0.42 -26.33
C SER A 43 9.66 -1.09 -25.93
N ILE A 44 8.78 -1.40 -26.90
CA ILE A 44 7.51 -2.14 -26.65
C ILE A 44 7.81 -3.61 -26.29
N PHE A 45 8.77 -4.24 -26.95
CA PHE A 45 9.16 -5.62 -26.69
C PHE A 45 10.23 -5.80 -25.60
N ALA A 46 10.84 -4.73 -25.10
CA ALA A 46 11.67 -4.81 -23.91
C ALA A 46 10.78 -5.25 -22.75
N LYS A 47 10.78 -6.55 -22.44
CA LYS A 47 10.15 -7.08 -21.23
C LYS A 47 10.63 -6.22 -20.08
N LYS A 48 9.72 -5.43 -19.50
CA LYS A 48 9.99 -4.64 -18.29
C LYS A 48 10.53 -5.64 -17.28
N LYS A 49 11.83 -5.61 -17.02
CA LYS A 49 12.50 -6.52 -16.11
C LYS A 49 11.81 -6.36 -14.76
N SER A 50 11.04 -7.36 -14.34
CA SER A 50 10.39 -7.32 -13.04
C SER A 50 11.47 -7.18 -11.97
N ASN A 51 11.30 -6.23 -11.06
CA ASN A 51 12.23 -6.10 -9.95
C ASN A 51 12.24 -7.42 -9.15
N PRO A 52 13.40 -7.84 -8.64
CA PRO A 52 13.45 -8.99 -7.75
C PRO A 52 12.61 -8.70 -6.50
N ILE A 53 11.91 -9.70 -6.00
CA ILE A 53 11.14 -9.62 -4.76
C ILE A 53 11.88 -10.32 -3.63
N ALA A 54 11.82 -9.72 -2.43
CA ALA A 54 12.53 -10.24 -1.26
C ALA A 54 11.70 -11.28 -0.49
N LEU A 55 10.39 -11.05 -0.34
CA LEU A 55 9.50 -11.92 0.43
C LEU A 55 9.20 -13.21 -0.34
N PRO A 56 9.46 -14.40 0.22
CA PRO A 56 9.00 -15.66 -0.34
C PRO A 56 7.46 -15.67 -0.41
N LEU A 57 6.90 -16.03 -1.59
CA LEU A 57 5.45 -15.95 -1.81
C LEU A 57 4.67 -17.20 -1.34
N ASP A 58 5.32 -18.12 -0.65
CA ASP A 58 4.70 -19.35 -0.15
C ASP A 58 3.93 -19.16 1.18
N GLY A 59 4.08 -18.01 1.82
CA GLY A 59 3.46 -17.69 3.10
C GLY A 59 4.03 -18.45 4.31
N LYS A 60 5.07 -19.25 4.13
CA LYS A 60 5.63 -20.15 5.16
C LYS A 60 7.11 -19.91 5.41
N THR A 61 7.87 -19.65 4.37
CA THR A 61 9.31 -19.37 4.48
C THR A 61 9.57 -17.99 5.03
N ALA A 62 10.36 -17.90 6.10
CA ALA A 62 10.75 -16.61 6.66
C ALA A 62 11.84 -15.94 5.85
N ILE A 63 11.75 -14.62 5.73
CA ILE A 63 12.90 -13.77 5.40
C ILE A 63 13.36 -13.04 6.67
N ARG A 64 14.68 -12.95 6.87
CA ARG A 64 15.30 -12.14 7.94
C ARG A 64 15.82 -10.85 7.36
N LEU A 65 15.36 -9.74 7.90
CA LEU A 65 15.76 -8.40 7.44
C LEU A 65 16.41 -7.64 8.59
N PRO A 66 17.56 -6.98 8.34
CA PRO A 66 18.20 -6.12 9.33
C PRO A 66 17.43 -4.81 9.48
N LEU A 67 17.33 -4.31 10.72
CA LEU A 67 16.79 -3.00 11.01
C LEU A 67 17.81 -1.93 10.63
N GLU A 68 17.46 -1.06 9.68
CA GLU A 68 18.31 0.01 9.16
C GLU A 68 18.14 1.31 9.94
N ARG A 69 16.87 1.65 10.26
CA ARG A 69 16.55 2.97 10.84
C ARG A 69 15.27 2.93 11.67
N ILE A 70 15.28 3.73 12.73
CA ILE A 70 14.11 4.04 13.56
C ILE A 70 13.82 5.54 13.46
N VAL A 71 12.56 5.91 13.23
CA VAL A 71 12.08 7.30 13.30
C VAL A 71 10.95 7.36 14.33
N GLN A 72 11.08 8.19 15.37
CA GLN A 72 10.02 8.43 16.32
C GLN A 72 8.93 9.28 15.66
N LEU A 73 7.69 8.79 15.59
CA LEU A 73 6.54 9.49 15.02
C LEU A 73 5.66 10.14 16.07
N SER A 74 5.48 9.48 17.21
CA SER A 74 4.80 10.01 18.41
C SER A 74 5.39 9.38 19.67
N LYS A 75 4.84 9.68 20.83
CA LYS A 75 5.34 9.16 22.13
C LYS A 75 5.47 7.63 22.19
N ASP A 76 4.61 6.92 21.45
CA ASP A 76 4.51 5.46 21.48
C ASP A 76 4.49 4.82 20.07
N THR A 77 4.81 5.59 19.03
CA THR A 77 4.77 5.09 17.65
C THR A 77 6.07 5.40 16.93
N LYS A 78 6.60 4.41 16.24
CA LYS A 78 7.85 4.48 15.49
C LYS A 78 7.63 4.01 14.04
N LEU A 79 8.39 4.59 13.12
CA LEU A 79 8.62 4.00 11.81
C LEU A 79 9.90 3.18 11.90
N LEU A 80 9.80 1.91 11.54
CA LEU A 80 10.92 0.98 11.47
C LEU A 80 11.21 0.68 10.00
N ARG A 81 12.42 0.96 9.55
CA ARG A 81 12.90 0.63 8.21
C ARG A 81 13.78 -0.59 8.24
N PHE A 82 13.48 -1.56 7.40
CA PHE A 82 14.28 -2.77 7.21
C PHE A 82 14.88 -2.78 5.82
N THR A 83 16.17 -3.13 5.71
CA THR A 83 16.89 -3.24 4.43
C THR A 83 16.51 -4.53 3.72
N LEU A 84 16.26 -4.46 2.41
CA LEU A 84 16.07 -5.61 1.53
C LEU A 84 17.42 -6.11 0.98
N PRO A 85 17.48 -7.34 0.41
CA PRO A 85 18.74 -7.95 0.00
C PRO A 85 19.61 -7.11 -0.96
N THR A 86 19.00 -6.35 -1.86
CA THR A 86 19.69 -5.34 -2.69
C THR A 86 18.81 -4.10 -2.87
N LYS A 87 19.39 -3.02 -3.40
CA LYS A 87 18.70 -1.74 -3.68
C LYS A 87 17.61 -1.87 -4.74
N GLU A 88 17.64 -2.90 -5.57
CA GLU A 88 16.66 -3.17 -6.63
C GLU A 88 15.47 -3.99 -6.15
N HIS A 89 15.61 -4.69 -5.02
CA HIS A 89 14.51 -5.51 -4.49
C HIS A 89 13.30 -4.67 -4.11
N ALA A 90 12.11 -5.17 -4.49
CA ALA A 90 10.85 -4.83 -3.84
C ALA A 90 10.60 -5.79 -2.68
N PHE A 91 9.80 -5.41 -1.70
CA PHE A 91 9.42 -6.33 -0.64
C PHE A 91 8.61 -7.51 -1.19
N GLY A 92 7.71 -7.28 -2.12
CA GLY A 92 6.95 -8.33 -2.83
C GLY A 92 5.61 -8.66 -2.17
N LEU A 93 5.07 -7.76 -1.34
CA LEU A 93 3.80 -7.97 -0.67
C LEU A 93 2.64 -7.48 -1.53
N PRO A 94 1.71 -8.37 -1.97
CA PRO A 94 0.53 -7.94 -2.72
C PRO A 94 -0.34 -6.96 -1.91
N THR A 95 -0.84 -5.92 -2.57
CA THR A 95 -1.64 -4.86 -1.93
C THR A 95 -2.90 -5.42 -1.25
N GLY A 96 -3.09 -5.08 0.02
CA GLY A 96 -4.14 -5.62 0.88
C GLY A 96 -3.73 -6.86 1.68
N SER A 97 -2.53 -7.41 1.44
CA SER A 97 -1.94 -8.48 2.24
C SER A 97 -1.12 -7.92 3.42
N HIS A 98 -0.81 -8.78 4.36
CA HIS A 98 0.07 -8.47 5.50
C HIS A 98 1.14 -9.55 5.67
N VAL A 99 2.10 -9.29 6.53
CA VAL A 99 3.09 -10.25 6.99
C VAL A 99 2.92 -10.54 8.47
N MET A 100 3.30 -11.74 8.91
CA MET A 100 3.56 -12.00 10.33
C MET A 100 4.99 -11.61 10.62
N VAL A 101 5.16 -10.75 11.61
CA VAL A 101 6.45 -10.43 12.21
C VAL A 101 6.67 -11.35 13.39
N GLN A 102 7.79 -12.08 13.40
CA GLN A 102 8.17 -12.99 14.47
C GLN A 102 9.44 -12.51 15.17
N LEU A 103 9.40 -12.53 16.47
CA LEU A 103 10.56 -12.31 17.34
C LEU A 103 10.62 -13.40 18.40
N THR A 104 11.85 -13.71 18.85
CA THR A 104 12.10 -14.67 19.92
C THR A 104 12.46 -13.90 21.19
N ASP A 105 11.76 -14.17 22.26
CA ASP A 105 12.10 -13.61 23.58
C ASP A 105 13.46 -14.16 24.02
N ALA A 106 14.43 -13.28 24.22
CA ALA A 106 15.80 -13.66 24.57
C ALA A 106 15.90 -14.33 25.95
N LYS A 107 14.92 -14.12 26.85
CA LYS A 107 14.94 -14.70 28.20
C LYS A 107 14.29 -16.09 28.24
N THR A 108 13.19 -16.26 27.50
CA THR A 108 12.37 -17.49 27.55
C THR A 108 12.58 -18.40 26.37
N GLY A 109 13.14 -17.91 25.24
CA GLY A 109 13.20 -18.62 23.97
C GLY A 109 11.85 -18.73 23.26
N GLU A 110 10.78 -18.14 23.81
CA GLU A 110 9.43 -18.21 23.26
C GLU A 110 9.34 -17.33 22.00
N LYS A 111 8.68 -17.85 20.96
CA LYS A 111 8.41 -17.10 19.73
C LYS A 111 7.07 -16.41 19.78
N HIS A 112 7.08 -15.12 19.54
CA HIS A 112 5.89 -14.29 19.47
C HIS A 112 5.68 -13.73 18.07
N MET A 113 4.45 -13.77 17.56
CA MET A 113 4.11 -13.33 16.21
C MET A 113 2.90 -12.38 16.22
N ARG A 114 2.94 -11.34 15.38
CA ARG A 114 1.78 -10.45 15.13
C ARG A 114 1.74 -10.01 13.67
N PRO A 115 0.54 -9.77 13.14
CA PRO A 115 0.38 -9.25 11.77
C PRO A 115 0.77 -7.78 11.70
N TYR A 116 1.49 -7.42 10.64
CA TYR A 116 1.83 -6.05 10.29
C TYR A 116 1.67 -5.82 8.79
N THR A 117 1.23 -4.62 8.44
CA THR A 117 1.15 -4.17 7.05
C THR A 117 2.15 -3.05 6.84
N PRO A 118 3.08 -3.17 5.86
CA PRO A 118 4.02 -2.11 5.56
C PRO A 118 3.30 -0.87 5.02
N VAL A 119 3.89 0.30 5.27
CA VAL A 119 3.42 1.58 4.75
C VAL A 119 4.21 2.04 3.52
N SER A 120 5.34 1.40 3.22
CA SER A 120 6.07 1.56 1.96
C SER A 120 5.32 0.89 0.79
N SER A 121 5.60 1.35 -0.43
CA SER A 121 5.00 0.85 -1.67
C SER A 121 6.04 0.10 -2.49
N ASP A 122 5.78 -1.13 -2.86
CA ASP A 122 6.65 -1.93 -3.73
C ASP A 122 6.89 -1.31 -5.12
N ALA A 123 6.02 -0.42 -5.55
CA ALA A 123 6.16 0.29 -6.81
C ALA A 123 7.16 1.46 -6.71
N LEU A 124 7.20 2.15 -5.57
CA LEU A 124 7.96 3.39 -5.37
C LEU A 124 9.21 3.18 -4.53
N ASP A 125 9.12 2.31 -3.53
CA ASP A 125 10.17 2.07 -2.54
C ASP A 125 10.93 0.78 -2.87
N LYS A 126 12.25 0.90 -3.11
CA LYS A 126 13.15 -0.22 -3.40
C LYS A 126 14.27 -0.26 -2.38
N GLY A 127 14.79 -1.46 -2.16
CA GLY A 127 15.90 -1.69 -1.24
C GLY A 127 15.54 -1.64 0.24
N HIS A 128 14.29 -1.28 0.57
CA HIS A 128 13.82 -1.24 1.95
C HIS A 128 12.32 -1.49 2.07
N VAL A 129 11.86 -1.78 3.29
CA VAL A 129 10.45 -1.85 3.66
C VAL A 129 10.23 -1.12 4.98
N ASP A 130 9.17 -0.31 5.04
CA ASP A 130 8.84 0.53 6.19
C ASP A 130 7.58 0.04 6.90
N PHE A 131 7.64 -0.08 8.22
CA PHE A 131 6.50 -0.39 9.07
C PHE A 131 6.26 0.73 10.08
N VAL A 132 5.02 1.17 10.22
CA VAL A 132 4.60 2.02 11.34
C VAL A 132 4.13 1.12 12.46
N VAL A 133 4.82 1.19 13.60
CA VAL A 133 4.59 0.32 14.75
C VAL A 133 4.19 1.17 15.94
N LYS A 134 2.96 0.96 16.45
CA LYS A 134 2.55 1.48 17.73
C LYS A 134 3.00 0.52 18.83
N VAL A 135 3.76 1.04 19.80
CA VAL A 135 4.25 0.27 20.95
C VAL A 135 3.20 0.32 22.05
N TYR A 136 2.71 -0.82 22.44
CA TYR A 136 1.75 -0.95 23.55
C TYR A 136 2.50 -1.21 24.84
N PHE A 137 2.82 -0.14 25.56
CA PHE A 137 3.47 -0.24 26.85
C PHE A 137 2.49 -0.74 27.93
N PRO A 138 3.00 -1.38 29.00
CA PRO A 138 2.21 -1.79 30.16
C PRO A 138 1.39 -0.62 30.73
N ASN A 139 0.14 -0.91 31.09
CA ASN A 139 -0.76 0.04 31.72
C ASN A 139 -1.74 -0.68 32.65
N LYS A 140 -2.56 0.05 33.40
CA LYS A 140 -3.51 -0.54 34.37
C LYS A 140 -4.50 -1.54 33.73
N GLN A 141 -4.90 -1.31 32.48
CA GLN A 141 -5.87 -2.15 31.76
C GLN A 141 -5.19 -3.35 31.08
N PHE A 142 -3.92 -3.19 30.67
CA PHE A 142 -3.10 -4.21 30.02
C PHE A 142 -1.72 -4.26 30.71
N PRO A 143 -1.59 -4.97 31.84
CA PRO A 143 -0.38 -4.94 32.66
C PRO A 143 0.90 -5.40 31.95
N GLU A 144 0.79 -6.32 30.96
CA GLU A 144 1.94 -6.79 30.18
C GLU A 144 2.19 -5.95 28.91
N GLY A 145 1.22 -5.14 28.49
CA GLY A 145 1.27 -4.43 27.19
C GLY A 145 1.29 -5.37 26.00
N GLY A 146 1.84 -4.91 24.89
CA GLY A 146 1.95 -5.70 23.66
C GLY A 146 3.33 -6.32 23.50
N LYS A 147 3.50 -7.62 23.76
CA LYS A 147 4.81 -8.31 23.72
C LYS A 147 5.59 -8.01 22.44
N VAL A 148 5.04 -8.32 21.24
CA VAL A 148 5.75 -8.14 19.97
C VAL A 148 6.09 -6.68 19.70
N SER A 149 5.20 -5.72 20.02
CA SER A 149 5.49 -4.30 19.79
C SER A 149 6.60 -3.77 20.70
N GLN A 150 6.68 -4.25 21.95
CA GLN A 150 7.79 -3.92 22.87
C GLN A 150 9.10 -4.59 22.43
N MET A 151 9.04 -5.83 21.93
CA MET A 151 10.22 -6.51 21.38
C MET A 151 10.73 -5.77 20.12
N LEU A 152 9.83 -5.32 19.23
CA LEU A 152 10.21 -4.48 18.07
C LEU A 152 10.81 -3.13 18.51
N ASP A 153 10.34 -2.58 19.61
CA ASP A 153 10.86 -1.34 20.19
C ASP A 153 12.31 -1.49 20.69
N ALA A 154 12.67 -2.69 21.12
CA ALA A 154 13.99 -3.03 21.66
C ALA A 154 15.00 -3.49 20.57
N VAL A 155 14.57 -3.69 19.32
CA VAL A 155 15.46 -4.10 18.22
C VAL A 155 16.48 -3.00 17.94
N LYS A 156 17.74 -3.39 17.80
CA LYS A 156 18.85 -2.46 17.61
C LYS A 156 19.21 -2.28 16.13
N VAL A 157 19.38 -1.04 15.74
CA VAL A 157 19.78 -0.67 14.37
C VAL A 157 21.17 -1.22 14.06
N GLY A 158 21.28 -1.92 12.93
CA GLY A 158 22.52 -2.47 12.40
C GLY A 158 23.03 -3.74 13.10
N GLU A 159 22.41 -4.17 14.21
CA GLU A 159 22.83 -5.35 14.96
C GLU A 159 21.83 -6.51 14.81
N ASP A 160 20.55 -6.22 14.90
CA ASP A 160 19.49 -7.22 14.95
C ASP A 160 18.78 -7.42 13.62
N THR A 161 18.24 -8.63 13.44
CA THR A 161 17.36 -8.98 12.33
C THR A 161 15.99 -9.42 12.85
N VAL A 162 14.95 -9.17 12.04
CA VAL A 162 13.56 -9.54 12.33
C VAL A 162 13.07 -10.53 11.27
N GLU A 163 12.30 -11.53 11.68
CA GLU A 163 11.72 -12.53 10.78
C GLU A 163 10.34 -12.10 10.28
N PHE A 164 10.14 -12.21 8.97
CA PHE A 164 8.90 -11.89 8.28
C PHE A 164 8.39 -13.09 7.50
N PHE A 165 7.11 -13.42 7.66
CA PHE A 165 6.42 -14.50 6.93
C PHE A 165 5.25 -13.91 6.15
N GLY A 166 5.09 -14.29 4.91
CA GLY A 166 3.98 -13.80 4.08
C GLY A 166 4.15 -14.19 2.61
N PRO A 167 3.28 -13.69 1.76
CA PRO A 167 2.10 -12.86 2.03
C PRO A 167 0.98 -13.64 2.70
N LEU A 168 0.31 -13.00 3.66
CA LEU A 168 -0.87 -13.52 4.34
C LEU A 168 -2.07 -12.60 4.12
N GLY A 169 -3.26 -13.14 4.41
CA GLY A 169 -4.53 -12.46 4.17
C GLY A 169 -5.26 -13.00 2.94
N GLY A 170 -6.58 -12.80 2.92
CA GLY A 170 -7.44 -13.29 1.86
C GLY A 170 -8.05 -12.19 1.00
N LYS A 171 -7.71 -10.94 1.26
CA LYS A 171 -8.24 -9.78 0.53
C LYS A 171 -7.11 -9.05 -0.16
N ARG A 172 -7.29 -8.73 -1.44
CA ARG A 172 -6.27 -8.05 -2.24
C ARG A 172 -6.91 -6.99 -3.12
N TYR A 173 -6.29 -5.85 -3.21
CA TYR A 173 -6.55 -4.89 -4.27
C TYR A 173 -5.80 -5.34 -5.53
N VAL A 174 -6.50 -5.43 -6.66
CA VAL A 174 -5.93 -5.96 -7.91
C VAL A 174 -5.89 -4.92 -9.03
N GLY A 175 -6.21 -3.67 -8.71
CA GLY A 175 -6.18 -2.55 -9.64
C GLY A 175 -7.58 -2.07 -10.04
N GLU A 176 -7.65 -0.86 -10.58
CA GLU A 176 -8.83 -0.23 -11.16
C GLU A 176 -10.11 -0.31 -10.30
N GLY A 177 -9.96 -0.21 -8.97
CA GLY A 177 -11.07 -0.29 -8.04
C GLY A 177 -11.60 -1.70 -7.81
N GLU A 178 -10.90 -2.74 -8.26
CA GLU A 178 -11.29 -4.12 -7.99
C GLU A 178 -10.55 -4.71 -6.79
N PHE A 179 -11.29 -5.52 -6.02
CA PHE A 179 -10.76 -6.35 -4.95
C PHE A 179 -11.04 -7.82 -5.21
N THR A 180 -10.15 -8.67 -4.70
CA THR A 180 -10.39 -10.13 -4.65
C THR A 180 -10.46 -10.58 -3.20
N VAL A 181 -11.38 -11.51 -2.91
CA VAL A 181 -11.59 -12.11 -1.60
C VAL A 181 -11.49 -13.62 -1.74
N LYS A 182 -10.52 -14.22 -1.06
CA LYS A 182 -10.38 -15.68 -1.00
C LYS A 182 -11.45 -16.23 -0.07
N LYS A 183 -12.36 -17.05 -0.61
CA LYS A 183 -13.38 -17.74 0.16
C LYS A 183 -12.78 -18.91 0.95
N LEU A 184 -13.30 -19.13 2.14
CA LEU A 184 -12.98 -20.32 2.92
C LEU A 184 -13.53 -21.57 2.22
N LYS A 185 -12.93 -22.74 2.45
CA LYS A 185 -13.44 -24.02 1.92
C LYS A 185 -14.89 -24.27 2.35
N SER A 186 -15.25 -23.90 3.57
CA SER A 186 -16.63 -23.97 4.10
C SER A 186 -17.61 -23.05 3.38
N GLN A 187 -17.13 -22.07 2.61
CA GLN A 187 -17.91 -21.14 1.80
C GLN A 187 -17.83 -21.47 0.30
N GLY A 188 -17.47 -22.71 -0.05
CA GLY A 188 -17.31 -23.17 -1.42
C GLY A 188 -15.93 -22.94 -2.02
N GLY A 189 -14.99 -22.33 -1.30
CA GLY A 189 -13.64 -22.03 -1.80
C GLY A 189 -13.63 -21.00 -2.96
N GLY A 190 -12.47 -20.87 -3.61
CA GLY A 190 -12.29 -19.99 -4.76
C GLY A 190 -12.03 -18.53 -4.39
N VAL A 191 -12.19 -17.65 -5.36
CA VAL A 191 -11.94 -16.21 -5.25
C VAL A 191 -13.18 -15.45 -5.73
N GLU A 192 -13.66 -14.55 -4.90
CA GLU A 192 -14.73 -13.62 -5.22
C GLU A 192 -14.15 -12.29 -5.63
N ARG A 193 -14.72 -11.65 -6.66
CA ARG A 193 -14.39 -10.28 -7.06
C ARG A 193 -15.38 -9.30 -6.45
N ARG A 194 -14.88 -8.14 -6.02
CA ARG A 194 -15.65 -7.03 -5.46
C ARG A 194 -15.33 -5.77 -6.26
N ASP A 195 -16.36 -5.09 -6.74
CA ASP A 195 -16.26 -3.86 -7.54
C ASP A 195 -16.38 -2.63 -6.64
N ALA A 196 -15.40 -1.75 -6.71
CA ALA A 196 -15.36 -0.45 -6.02
C ALA A 196 -14.89 0.66 -6.98
N ARG A 197 -15.15 0.52 -8.27
CA ARG A 197 -14.69 1.48 -9.29
C ARG A 197 -15.27 2.88 -9.11
N ASP A 198 -16.41 3.03 -8.49
CA ASP A 198 -16.96 4.35 -8.25
C ASP A 198 -16.47 4.95 -6.93
N GLU A 199 -16.50 4.19 -5.83
CA GLU A 199 -16.12 4.74 -4.55
C GLU A 199 -15.54 3.70 -3.58
N VAL A 200 -14.47 4.09 -2.87
CA VAL A 200 -13.94 3.32 -1.74
C VAL A 200 -14.05 4.15 -0.47
N GLY A 201 -14.85 3.64 0.47
CA GLY A 201 -14.87 4.13 1.84
C GLY A 201 -13.86 3.36 2.70
N MET A 202 -13.24 4.03 3.67
CA MET A 202 -12.33 3.39 4.61
C MET A 202 -12.65 3.82 6.03
N ILE A 203 -12.73 2.85 6.95
CA ILE A 203 -12.83 3.08 8.38
C ILE A 203 -11.59 2.54 9.03
N ALA A 204 -10.82 3.39 9.69
CA ALA A 204 -9.62 3.01 10.39
C ALA A 204 -9.69 3.38 11.89
N GLY A 205 -9.16 2.51 12.75
CA GLY A 205 -8.98 2.78 14.18
C GLY A 205 -7.51 2.61 14.59
N GLY A 206 -6.85 3.69 15.03
CA GLY A 206 -5.46 3.67 15.45
C GLY A 206 -4.51 3.09 14.39
N SER A 207 -3.75 2.03 14.73
CA SER A 207 -2.84 1.35 13.79
C SER A 207 -3.53 0.66 12.61
N GLY A 208 -4.86 0.51 12.64
CA GLY A 208 -5.65 0.01 11.49
C GLY A 208 -5.58 0.89 10.24
N ILE A 209 -4.94 2.05 10.32
CA ILE A 209 -4.67 2.90 9.16
C ILE A 209 -3.63 2.30 8.19
N THR A 210 -2.74 1.40 8.66
CA THR A 210 -1.62 0.91 7.84
C THR A 210 -2.06 0.13 6.59
N PRO A 211 -3.02 -0.82 6.63
CA PRO A 211 -3.53 -1.44 5.41
C PRO A 211 -4.28 -0.44 4.51
N MET A 212 -4.95 0.55 5.09
CA MET A 212 -5.62 1.60 4.30
C MET A 212 -4.61 2.43 3.52
N LEU A 213 -3.52 2.86 4.16
CA LEU A 213 -2.43 3.60 3.51
C LEU A 213 -1.79 2.82 2.36
N GLN A 214 -1.54 1.52 2.54
CA GLN A 214 -1.02 0.66 1.48
C GLN A 214 -1.93 0.68 0.25
N ILE A 215 -3.23 0.50 0.47
CA ILE A 215 -4.25 0.43 -0.59
C ILE A 215 -4.42 1.80 -1.28
N VAL A 216 -4.55 2.89 -0.50
CA VAL A 216 -4.69 4.26 -1.05
C VAL A 216 -3.50 4.64 -1.92
N ARG A 217 -2.27 4.37 -1.46
CA ARG A 217 -1.06 4.63 -2.24
C ARG A 217 -1.09 3.95 -3.60
N GLU A 218 -1.52 2.70 -3.65
CA GLU A 218 -1.62 1.96 -4.90
C GLU A 218 -2.71 2.53 -5.82
N MET A 219 -3.90 2.82 -5.29
CA MET A 219 -4.99 3.48 -6.04
C MET A 219 -4.57 4.83 -6.63
N LEU A 220 -3.84 5.65 -5.85
CA LEU A 220 -3.37 6.95 -6.30
C LEU A 220 -2.21 6.84 -7.31
N ARG A 221 -1.35 5.83 -7.16
CA ARG A 221 -0.29 5.53 -8.14
C ARG A 221 -0.86 5.19 -9.52
N GLU A 222 -1.92 4.39 -9.59
CA GLU A 222 -2.59 4.04 -10.84
C GLU A 222 -3.14 5.27 -11.56
N THR A 223 -3.53 6.31 -10.84
CA THR A 223 -3.98 7.58 -11.42
C THR A 223 -2.89 8.24 -12.26
N GLY A 224 -1.65 8.24 -11.77
CA GLY A 224 -0.49 8.76 -12.52
C GLY A 224 -0.19 7.96 -13.79
N ALA A 225 -0.67 6.72 -13.88
CA ALA A 225 -0.56 5.85 -15.06
C ALA A 225 -1.80 5.89 -15.97
N GLY A 226 -2.71 6.85 -15.75
CA GLY A 226 -3.94 7.00 -16.54
C GLY A 226 -5.17 6.28 -15.98
N GLY A 227 -5.04 5.54 -14.88
CA GLY A 227 -6.16 4.90 -14.18
C GLY A 227 -7.06 5.93 -13.48
N GLN A 228 -8.36 5.75 -13.53
CA GLN A 228 -9.35 6.66 -12.93
C GLN A 228 -10.18 6.02 -11.81
N SER A 229 -9.98 4.76 -11.52
CA SER A 229 -10.76 4.04 -10.50
C SER A 229 -9.93 3.77 -9.25
N PRO A 230 -10.54 3.86 -8.06
CA PRO A 230 -11.88 4.40 -7.81
C PRO A 230 -11.95 5.91 -8.06
N LYS A 231 -13.14 6.40 -8.41
CA LYS A 231 -13.38 7.84 -8.66
C LYS A 231 -13.28 8.66 -7.37
N LYS A 232 -13.68 8.08 -6.24
CA LYS A 232 -13.63 8.70 -4.92
C LYS A 232 -13.04 7.76 -3.88
N ILE A 233 -12.30 8.32 -2.94
CA ILE A 233 -11.72 7.64 -1.78
C ILE A 233 -12.05 8.47 -0.55
N SER A 234 -12.81 7.91 0.38
CA SER A 234 -13.26 8.58 1.61
C SER A 234 -12.74 7.82 2.83
N ILE A 235 -12.03 8.51 3.72
CA ILE A 235 -11.41 7.90 4.90
C ILE A 235 -12.00 8.50 6.16
N LEU A 236 -12.60 7.68 7.03
CA LEU A 236 -13.03 8.02 8.38
C LEU A 236 -12.06 7.36 9.37
N TYR A 237 -11.29 8.19 10.09
CA TYR A 237 -10.19 7.71 10.91
C TYR A 237 -10.34 8.11 12.38
N ALA A 238 -10.52 7.09 13.25
CA ALA A 238 -10.74 7.24 14.67
C ALA A 238 -9.44 7.01 15.47
N ASN A 239 -9.18 7.90 16.45
CA ASN A 239 -8.03 7.83 17.36
C ASN A 239 -8.41 8.28 18.78
N LYS A 240 -7.53 8.09 19.76
CA LYS A 240 -7.76 8.53 21.14
C LYS A 240 -7.59 10.04 21.30
N SER A 241 -6.58 10.61 20.67
CA SER A 241 -6.27 12.04 20.68
C SER A 241 -5.69 12.47 19.34
N GLU A 242 -5.50 13.77 19.15
CA GLU A 242 -4.88 14.32 17.96
C GLU A 242 -3.44 13.84 17.73
N GLU A 243 -2.69 13.68 18.83
CA GLU A 243 -1.30 13.18 18.80
C GLU A 243 -1.22 11.68 18.46
N ASP A 244 -2.32 10.95 18.62
CA ASP A 244 -2.42 9.53 18.24
C ASP A 244 -2.74 9.30 16.76
N ILE A 245 -3.04 10.36 15.99
CA ILE A 245 -3.35 10.26 14.55
C ILE A 245 -2.07 9.93 13.77
N LEU A 246 -1.88 8.65 13.46
CA LEU A 246 -0.71 8.18 12.73
C LEU A 246 -0.76 8.61 11.27
N CYS A 247 0.39 8.98 10.71
CA CYS A 247 0.54 9.37 9.30
C CYS A 247 -0.39 10.51 8.85
N ARG A 248 -0.77 11.41 9.75
CA ARG A 248 -1.69 12.51 9.47
C ARG A 248 -1.23 13.35 8.29
N ASP A 249 0.04 13.77 8.29
CA ASP A 249 0.59 14.60 7.19
C ASP A 249 0.50 13.89 5.83
N THR A 250 0.67 12.56 5.81
CA THR A 250 0.53 11.76 4.58
C THR A 250 -0.91 11.77 4.08
N LEU A 251 -1.88 11.59 4.98
CA LEU A 251 -3.31 11.60 4.65
C LEU A 251 -3.78 12.99 4.20
N ASP A 252 -3.40 14.03 4.93
CA ASP A 252 -3.72 15.42 4.59
C ASP A 252 -3.07 15.83 3.25
N ASN A 253 -1.88 15.31 2.93
CA ASN A 253 -1.24 15.52 1.63
C ASN A 253 -1.98 14.81 0.49
N PHE A 254 -2.51 13.61 0.71
CA PHE A 254 -3.35 12.96 -0.31
C PHE A 254 -4.61 13.79 -0.61
N GLU A 255 -5.30 14.32 0.39
CA GLU A 255 -6.46 15.19 0.18
C GLU A 255 -6.09 16.46 -0.60
N LYS A 256 -4.93 17.07 -0.30
CA LYS A 256 -4.42 18.26 -1.02
C LYS A 256 -4.02 17.97 -2.47
N GLN A 257 -3.35 16.84 -2.72
CA GLN A 257 -2.86 16.47 -4.06
C GLN A 257 -3.98 15.95 -4.99
N PHE A 258 -5.03 15.38 -4.41
CA PHE A 258 -6.15 14.79 -5.16
C PHE A 258 -7.49 15.40 -4.71
N PRO A 259 -7.68 16.74 -4.88
CA PRO A 259 -8.88 17.43 -4.45
C PRO A 259 -10.12 16.89 -5.18
N GLY A 260 -11.22 16.69 -4.44
CA GLY A 260 -12.46 16.12 -4.97
C GLY A 260 -12.44 14.58 -5.13
N ARG A 261 -11.26 13.95 -5.14
CA ARG A 261 -11.12 12.49 -5.21
C ARG A 261 -10.84 11.86 -3.86
N VAL A 262 -9.94 12.43 -3.06
CA VAL A 262 -9.61 11.96 -1.72
C VAL A 262 -10.22 12.88 -0.68
N LYS A 263 -10.89 12.29 0.31
CA LYS A 263 -11.45 12.97 1.46
C LYS A 263 -11.06 12.27 2.74
N VAL A 264 -10.56 13.02 3.71
CA VAL A 264 -10.18 12.48 5.02
C VAL A 264 -10.96 13.17 6.12
N TRP A 265 -11.59 12.38 6.98
CA TRP A 265 -12.30 12.86 8.15
C TRP A 265 -11.79 12.16 9.40
N TYR A 266 -11.53 12.92 10.43
CA TYR A 266 -11.00 12.41 11.70
C TYR A 266 -12.05 12.46 12.79
N THR A 267 -11.97 11.54 13.75
CA THR A 267 -12.63 11.65 15.04
C THR A 267 -11.67 11.25 16.15
N VAL A 268 -11.74 11.89 17.30
CA VAL A 268 -10.89 11.57 18.45
C VAL A 268 -11.75 11.43 19.71
N ASP A 269 -11.36 10.54 20.65
CA ASP A 269 -12.09 10.37 21.89
C ASP A 269 -12.11 11.68 22.69
N ALA A 270 -11.01 12.45 22.64
CA ALA A 270 -10.90 13.76 23.28
C ALA A 270 -10.04 14.70 22.42
N ALA A 271 -10.61 15.85 22.07
CA ALA A 271 -9.90 16.93 21.35
C ALA A 271 -9.14 17.83 22.34
N SER A 272 -8.02 18.38 21.89
CA SER A 272 -7.26 19.38 22.67
C SER A 272 -8.04 20.67 22.79
N LYS A 273 -8.13 21.22 24.02
CA LYS A 273 -8.70 22.53 24.26
C LYS A 273 -7.81 23.69 23.79
N LYS A 274 -6.55 23.41 23.42
CA LYS A 274 -5.55 24.42 23.04
C LYS A 274 -5.55 24.78 21.56
N LYS A 275 -6.20 23.95 20.70
CA LYS A 275 -6.28 24.14 19.26
C LYS A 275 -7.72 23.99 18.79
N GLU A 276 -8.10 24.72 17.77
CA GLU A 276 -9.38 24.54 17.10
C GLU A 276 -9.41 23.16 16.40
N TRP A 277 -10.31 22.30 16.87
CA TRP A 277 -10.55 20.99 16.28
C TRP A 277 -11.78 21.04 15.38
N LYS A 278 -11.58 20.91 14.07
CA LYS A 278 -12.65 21.06 13.06
C LYS A 278 -13.38 19.77 12.71
N TYR A 279 -12.99 18.65 13.31
CA TYR A 279 -13.54 17.32 13.04
C TYR A 279 -14.41 16.85 14.21
N ASP A 280 -14.88 15.60 14.16
CA ASP A 280 -15.74 15.07 15.21
C ASP A 280 -14.98 14.67 16.49
N VAL A 281 -15.73 14.56 17.58
CA VAL A 281 -15.26 14.08 18.89
C VAL A 281 -16.14 12.91 19.32
N GLY A 282 -15.53 11.86 19.85
CA GLY A 282 -16.17 10.64 20.28
C GLY A 282 -15.93 9.47 19.33
N PHE A 283 -16.62 8.36 19.62
CA PHE A 283 -16.55 7.15 18.82
C PHE A 283 -17.28 7.33 17.48
N ILE A 284 -16.93 6.49 16.50
CA ILE A 284 -17.60 6.46 15.21
C ILE A 284 -19.11 6.25 15.41
N THR A 285 -19.92 7.05 14.74
CA THR A 285 -21.39 6.98 14.77
C THR A 285 -21.96 6.68 13.38
N LYS A 286 -23.25 6.30 13.33
CA LYS A 286 -24.00 6.14 12.10
C LYS A 286 -23.96 7.43 11.24
N GLU A 287 -24.15 8.57 11.88
CA GLU A 287 -24.20 9.89 11.23
C GLU A 287 -22.85 10.25 10.59
N MET A 288 -21.73 9.94 11.24
CA MET A 288 -20.39 10.09 10.65
C MET A 288 -20.21 9.22 9.41
N ILE A 289 -20.60 7.95 9.49
CA ILE A 289 -20.52 7.02 8.35
C ILE A 289 -21.41 7.52 7.21
N GLU A 290 -22.66 7.84 7.50
CA GLU A 290 -23.60 8.32 6.51
C GLU A 290 -23.12 9.63 5.85
N LYS A 291 -22.52 10.54 6.60
CA LYS A 291 -22.03 11.83 6.10
C LYS A 291 -20.79 11.69 5.23
N HIS A 292 -19.83 10.87 5.64
CA HIS A 292 -18.47 10.89 5.09
C HIS A 292 -18.11 9.69 4.21
N LEU A 293 -18.90 8.61 4.22
CA LEU A 293 -18.59 7.39 3.47
C LEU A 293 -19.67 7.05 2.44
N PRO A 294 -19.36 6.18 1.46
CA PRO A 294 -20.37 5.66 0.55
C PRO A 294 -21.43 4.85 1.31
N THR A 295 -22.66 4.94 0.82
CA THR A 295 -23.77 4.12 1.29
C THR A 295 -24.61 3.69 0.07
N PRO A 296 -25.42 2.62 0.15
CA PRO A 296 -26.29 2.20 -0.96
C PRO A 296 -27.16 3.33 -1.50
N ALA A 297 -27.68 4.16 -0.62
CA ALA A 297 -28.51 5.31 -0.99
C ALA A 297 -27.76 6.42 -1.77
N LYS A 298 -26.42 6.54 -1.62
CA LYS A 298 -25.63 7.60 -2.24
C LYS A 298 -24.83 7.13 -3.44
N SER A 299 -24.29 5.92 -3.37
CA SER A 299 -23.21 5.45 -4.25
C SER A 299 -23.60 4.27 -5.15
N GLY A 300 -24.86 3.77 -5.04
CA GLY A 300 -25.32 2.58 -5.79
C GLY A 300 -24.54 1.32 -5.38
N ASP A 301 -24.16 0.46 -6.34
CA ASP A 301 -23.63 -0.88 -6.03
C ASP A 301 -22.10 -1.02 -6.21
N ARG A 302 -21.43 -0.05 -6.85
CA ARG A 302 -20.00 -0.16 -7.17
C ARG A 302 -19.11 0.57 -6.17
N PHE A 303 -19.34 0.30 -4.88
CA PHE A 303 -18.50 0.79 -3.79
C PHE A 303 -18.09 -0.34 -2.85
N GLN A 304 -17.02 -0.14 -2.10
CA GLN A 304 -16.62 -0.99 -1.00
C GLN A 304 -16.23 -0.14 0.20
N ILE A 305 -16.52 -0.63 1.40
CA ILE A 305 -16.02 -0.06 2.66
C ILE A 305 -15.00 -1.01 3.25
N LEU A 306 -13.78 -0.52 3.37
CA LEU A 306 -12.65 -1.24 3.98
C LEU A 306 -12.59 -0.87 5.45
N VAL A 307 -12.50 -1.85 6.33
CA VAL A 307 -12.49 -1.59 7.78
C VAL A 307 -11.31 -2.27 8.44
N CYS A 308 -10.54 -1.52 9.23
CA CYS A 308 -9.49 -2.05 10.10
C CYS A 308 -9.41 -1.28 11.39
N GLY A 309 -9.53 -1.97 12.51
CA GLY A 309 -9.45 -1.35 13.84
C GLY A 309 -9.69 -2.35 14.95
N PRO A 310 -9.70 -1.91 16.22
CA PRO A 310 -9.86 -2.79 17.35
C PRO A 310 -11.26 -3.47 17.38
N PRO A 311 -11.36 -4.72 17.85
CA PRO A 311 -12.62 -5.43 17.92
C PRO A 311 -13.79 -4.68 18.59
N PRO A 312 -13.57 -3.89 19.67
CA PRO A 312 -14.65 -3.08 20.24
C PRO A 312 -15.22 -2.03 19.29
N MET A 313 -14.39 -1.41 18.44
CA MET A 313 -14.86 -0.46 17.42
C MET A 313 -15.80 -1.15 16.44
N MET A 314 -15.44 -2.35 15.97
CA MET A 314 -16.31 -3.14 15.09
C MET A 314 -17.62 -3.48 15.77
N LYS A 315 -17.56 -4.06 16.98
CA LYS A 315 -18.70 -4.59 17.69
C LYS A 315 -19.71 -3.53 18.12
N PHE A 316 -19.22 -2.39 18.64
CA PHE A 316 -20.08 -1.42 19.31
C PHE A 316 -20.36 -0.16 18.49
N ALA A 317 -19.60 0.11 17.43
CA ALA A 317 -19.76 1.30 16.60
C ALA A 317 -20.08 0.95 15.14
N VAL A 318 -19.18 0.25 14.46
CA VAL A 318 -19.25 0.08 12.99
C VAL A 318 -20.37 -0.87 12.57
N ASN A 319 -20.42 -2.09 13.14
CA ASN A 319 -21.44 -3.08 12.74
C ASN A 319 -22.89 -2.60 13.01
N PRO A 320 -23.22 -2.03 14.20
CA PRO A 320 -24.57 -1.50 14.42
C PRO A 320 -24.93 -0.32 13.50
N ALA A 321 -23.93 0.47 13.09
CA ALA A 321 -24.15 1.56 12.14
C ALA A 321 -24.42 1.02 10.72
N PHE A 322 -23.68 -0.01 10.29
CA PHE A 322 -23.89 -0.65 8.99
C PHE A 322 -25.29 -1.29 8.90
N GLU A 323 -25.76 -1.97 9.94
CA GLU A 323 -27.12 -2.51 10.00
C GLU A 323 -28.18 -1.42 9.81
N LYS A 324 -28.04 -0.27 10.51
CA LYS A 324 -28.97 0.86 10.40
C LYS A 324 -28.91 1.59 9.06
N LEU A 325 -27.81 1.51 8.34
CA LEU A 325 -27.59 2.13 7.01
C LEU A 325 -27.82 1.13 5.87
N GLU A 326 -28.27 -0.07 6.19
CA GLU A 326 -28.52 -1.17 5.22
C GLU A 326 -27.29 -1.47 4.34
N ILE A 327 -26.08 -1.30 4.91
CA ILE A 327 -24.83 -1.64 4.22
C ILE A 327 -24.59 -3.14 4.35
N GLY A 328 -24.81 -3.87 3.25
CA GLY A 328 -24.67 -5.30 3.18
C GLY A 328 -23.21 -5.78 3.28
N LYS A 329 -23.02 -7.04 3.66
CA LYS A 329 -21.68 -7.66 3.79
C LYS A 329 -20.91 -7.70 2.47
N GLU A 330 -21.60 -7.68 1.34
CA GLU A 330 -21.04 -7.59 -0.01
C GLU A 330 -20.27 -6.29 -0.24
N HIS A 331 -20.61 -5.23 0.50
CA HIS A 331 -19.93 -3.94 0.43
C HIS A 331 -18.84 -3.76 1.50
N VAL A 332 -18.60 -4.76 2.35
CA VAL A 332 -17.68 -4.61 3.49
C VAL A 332 -16.51 -5.58 3.42
N LEU A 333 -15.30 -5.06 3.52
CA LEU A 333 -14.05 -5.82 3.63
C LEU A 333 -13.34 -5.45 4.93
N THR A 334 -13.14 -6.42 5.84
CA THR A 334 -12.52 -6.21 7.16
C THR A 334 -11.11 -6.81 7.21
N TRP A 335 -10.12 -6.06 7.65
CA TRP A 335 -8.73 -6.46 7.90
C TRP A 335 -8.46 -6.76 9.35
#